data_8f872c27239058bf919c43584c7722d6
#
_entry.id   8f872c27239058bf919c43584c7722d6
#
_cell.length_a   1.000
_cell.length_b   1.000
_cell.length_c   1.000
_cell.angle_alpha   90.00
_cell.angle_beta   90.00
_cell.angle_gamma   90.00
#
_symmetry.space_group_name_H-M   'P 1'
#
loop_
_entity.id
_entity.type
_entity.pdbx_description
1 polymer ?
#
loop_
_entity_poly.entity_id
_entity_poly.type
_entity_poly.pdbx_seq_one_letter_code
_entity_poly.pdbx_strand_id
1 'polypeptide(L)'
;MGRDRTALLREALLEAATPEAALDVLERALIDARLDRGSHPAVAFALARFHQQPDVARVGAVTHAIGMSAKRFTERFKAEVGLTPKQYCRLQRFQRAVAAAHADDAVDWSDVALACGYFDQAHFIHDFHEFSGLTPGAYRRGRTVFPNHVTFLQSPAS
;
A
#
# COMPACT_ATOMS: atom_id res chain seq x y z
N MET A 1 9.67 -2.96 36.37
CA MET A 1 8.52 -2.14 35.95
C MET A 1 8.91 -1.47 34.63
N GLY A 2 8.49 -2.02 33.50
CA GLY A 2 8.75 -1.42 32.18
C GLY A 2 7.87 -0.18 32.02
N ARG A 3 8.48 0.97 31.75
CA ARG A 3 7.72 2.15 31.31
C ARG A 3 6.91 1.78 30.06
N ASP A 4 5.64 2.16 30.05
CA ASP A 4 4.78 1.93 28.88
C ASP A 4 5.41 2.65 27.67
N ARG A 5 5.79 1.88 26.63
CA ARG A 5 6.40 2.42 25.40
C ARG A 5 5.52 3.47 24.73
N THR A 6 4.19 3.32 24.89
CA THR A 6 3.20 4.28 24.38
C THR A 6 3.30 5.62 25.10
N ALA A 7 3.49 5.60 26.41
CA ALA A 7 3.67 6.82 27.21
C ALA A 7 4.97 7.55 26.85
N LEU A 8 6.07 6.80 26.70
CA LEU A 8 7.37 7.37 26.28
C LEU A 8 7.31 7.99 24.87
N LEU A 9 6.66 7.30 23.93
CA LEU A 9 6.48 7.83 22.58
C LEU A 9 5.65 9.12 22.59
N ARG A 10 4.55 9.11 23.36
CA ARG A 10 3.71 10.31 23.49
C ARG A 10 4.48 11.50 24.07
N GLU A 11 5.27 11.27 25.12
CA GLU A 11 6.11 12.29 25.75
C GLU A 11 7.12 12.86 24.74
N ALA A 12 7.85 12.01 24.03
CA ALA A 12 8.82 12.41 23.02
C ALA A 12 8.17 13.19 21.84
N LEU A 13 6.95 12.84 21.45
CA LEU A 13 6.21 13.58 20.42
C LEU A 13 5.73 14.96 20.90
N LEU A 14 5.37 15.09 22.16
CA LEU A 14 4.96 16.38 22.75
C LEU A 14 6.15 17.31 22.99
N GLU A 15 7.34 16.77 23.21
CA GLU A 15 8.59 17.52 23.40
C GLU A 15 9.26 17.92 22.09
N ALA A 16 8.82 17.36 20.94
CA ALA A 16 9.39 17.70 19.63
C ALA A 16 9.16 19.16 19.30
N ALA A 17 10.25 19.89 19.07
CA ALA A 17 10.23 21.34 18.83
C ALA A 17 9.68 21.71 17.45
N THR A 18 9.74 20.79 16.46
CA THR A 18 9.25 21.00 15.10
C THR A 18 8.48 19.79 14.58
N PRO A 19 7.61 19.96 13.57
CA PRO A 19 6.92 18.84 12.93
C PRO A 19 7.88 17.78 12.39
N GLU A 20 9.04 18.19 11.84
CA GLU A 20 10.06 17.30 11.31
C GLU A 20 10.66 16.43 12.43
N ALA A 21 10.97 17.05 13.57
CA ALA A 21 11.46 16.32 14.74
C ALA A 21 10.43 15.32 15.28
N ALA A 22 9.14 15.66 15.24
CA ALA A 22 8.06 14.75 15.62
C ALA A 22 7.97 13.56 14.63
N LEU A 23 8.15 13.80 13.33
CA LEU A 23 8.19 12.72 12.31
C LEU A 23 9.39 11.80 12.53
N ASP A 24 10.57 12.33 12.84
CA ASP A 24 11.77 11.54 13.15
C ASP A 24 11.56 10.64 14.38
N VAL A 25 10.91 11.18 15.43
CA VAL A 25 10.56 10.39 16.63
C VAL A 25 9.61 9.25 16.26
N LEU A 26 8.59 9.52 15.45
CA LEU A 26 7.62 8.53 15.02
C LEU A 26 8.27 7.45 14.13
N GLU A 27 9.11 7.86 13.18
CA GLU A 27 9.83 6.94 12.29
C GLU A 27 10.71 5.96 13.09
N ARG A 28 11.52 6.48 14.04
CA ARG A 28 12.34 5.64 14.92
C ARG A 28 11.50 4.65 15.72
N ALA A 29 10.41 5.13 16.31
CA ALA A 29 9.52 4.26 17.09
C ALA A 29 8.88 3.15 16.24
N LEU A 30 8.54 3.44 14.97
CA LEU A 30 8.00 2.45 14.03
C LEU A 30 9.07 1.43 13.60
N ILE A 31 10.31 1.89 13.35
CA ILE A 31 11.45 1.02 13.02
C ILE A 31 11.72 0.07 14.19
N ASP A 32 11.81 0.58 15.41
CA ASP A 32 12.05 -0.21 16.62
C ASP A 32 10.93 -1.24 16.85
N ALA A 33 9.67 -0.83 16.69
CA ALA A 33 8.52 -1.72 16.83
C ALA A 33 8.51 -2.83 15.77
N ARG A 34 9.01 -2.56 14.55
CA ARG A 34 9.18 -3.54 13.49
C ARG A 34 10.28 -4.55 13.81
N LEU A 35 11.42 -4.08 14.31
CA LEU A 35 12.56 -4.93 14.67
C LEU A 35 12.21 -5.89 15.81
N ASP A 36 11.49 -5.40 16.82
CA ASP A 36 11.08 -6.21 17.98
C ASP A 36 10.09 -7.34 17.62
N ARG A 37 9.25 -7.14 16.63
CA ARG A 37 8.19 -8.12 16.29
C ARG A 37 8.67 -9.24 15.38
N GLY A 38 9.78 -9.07 14.67
CA GLY A 38 10.27 -10.01 13.68
C GLY A 38 9.18 -10.44 12.68
N SER A 39 9.37 -10.26 11.40
CA SER A 39 8.38 -10.77 10.43
C SER A 39 8.46 -12.29 10.36
N HIS A 40 7.31 -12.98 10.39
CA HIS A 40 7.29 -14.41 10.15
C HIS A 40 7.90 -14.72 8.77
N PRO A 41 8.84 -15.69 8.63
CA PRO A 41 9.55 -15.93 7.37
C PRO A 41 8.64 -16.10 6.15
N ALA A 42 7.49 -16.76 6.34
CA ALA A 42 6.49 -16.91 5.28
C ALA A 42 5.86 -15.57 4.84
N VAL A 43 5.65 -14.62 5.77
CA VAL A 43 5.12 -13.29 5.46
C VAL A 43 6.19 -12.45 4.76
N ALA A 44 7.42 -12.47 5.26
CA ALA A 44 8.54 -11.78 4.63
C ALA A 44 8.78 -12.26 3.19
N PHE A 45 8.78 -13.60 2.98
CA PHE A 45 8.88 -14.19 1.65
C PHE A 45 7.74 -13.74 0.73
N ALA A 46 6.50 -13.79 1.23
CA ALA A 46 5.33 -13.36 0.45
C ALA A 46 5.38 -11.88 0.07
N LEU A 47 5.75 -11.00 1.01
CA LEU A 47 5.91 -9.57 0.74
C LEU A 47 6.95 -9.30 -0.35
N ALA A 48 8.11 -9.96 -0.28
CA ALA A 48 9.15 -9.85 -1.31
C ALA A 48 8.63 -10.30 -2.69
N ARG A 49 7.90 -11.42 -2.75
CA ARG A 49 7.30 -11.93 -4.01
C ARG A 49 6.24 -10.99 -4.56
N PHE A 50 5.31 -10.52 -3.72
CA PHE A 50 4.23 -9.63 -4.13
C PHE A 50 4.75 -8.24 -4.53
N HIS A 51 5.83 -7.78 -3.91
CA HIS A 51 6.48 -6.52 -4.31
C HIS A 51 7.14 -6.64 -5.69
N GLN A 52 7.83 -7.76 -5.96
CA GLN A 52 8.50 -7.97 -7.24
C GLN A 52 7.51 -8.22 -8.39
N GLN A 53 6.48 -9.01 -8.16
CA GLN A 53 5.53 -9.48 -9.18
C GLN A 53 4.10 -9.55 -8.65
N PRO A 54 3.43 -8.42 -8.36
CA PRO A 54 2.06 -8.42 -7.81
C PRO A 54 1.01 -8.89 -8.85
N ASP A 55 1.33 -8.83 -10.11
CA ASP A 55 0.53 -9.20 -11.27
C ASP A 55 0.57 -10.72 -11.56
N VAL A 56 1.72 -11.34 -11.37
CA VAL A 56 1.97 -12.78 -11.66
C VAL A 56 1.87 -13.66 -10.41
N ALA A 57 2.16 -13.11 -9.23
CA ALA A 57 2.16 -13.87 -7.97
C ALA A 57 0.74 -14.22 -7.54
N ARG A 58 0.23 -15.34 -8.02
CA ARG A 58 -1.00 -15.91 -7.47
C ARG A 58 -0.75 -16.30 -6.00
N VAL A 59 -1.61 -15.83 -5.12
CA VAL A 59 -1.54 -16.15 -3.67
C VAL A 59 -1.40 -17.67 -3.45
N GLY A 60 -2.06 -18.50 -4.27
CA GLY A 60 -1.94 -19.95 -4.24
C GLY A 60 -0.53 -20.47 -4.51
N ALA A 61 0.21 -19.89 -5.45
CA ALA A 61 1.59 -20.29 -5.72
C ALA A 61 2.53 -19.95 -4.55
N VAL A 62 2.30 -18.81 -3.91
CA VAL A 62 3.05 -18.40 -2.72
C VAL A 62 2.74 -19.34 -1.55
N THR A 63 1.46 -19.67 -1.28
CA THR A 63 1.09 -20.59 -0.19
C THR A 63 1.66 -21.98 -0.40
N HIS A 64 1.70 -22.46 -1.64
CA HIS A 64 2.33 -23.74 -1.98
C HIS A 64 3.84 -23.70 -1.69
N ALA A 65 4.53 -22.64 -2.10
CA ALA A 65 5.98 -22.50 -1.90
C ALA A 65 6.38 -22.43 -0.42
N ILE A 66 5.52 -21.86 0.45
CA ILE A 66 5.78 -21.75 1.90
C ILE A 66 5.26 -22.96 2.71
N GLY A 67 4.60 -23.93 2.08
CA GLY A 67 4.09 -25.14 2.75
C GLY A 67 2.99 -24.87 3.78
N MET A 68 2.23 -23.78 3.65
CA MET A 68 1.12 -23.43 4.55
C MET A 68 -0.22 -23.57 3.85
N SER A 69 -1.28 -23.92 4.60
CA SER A 69 -2.63 -23.81 4.06
C SER A 69 -3.01 -22.35 3.78
N ALA A 70 -3.80 -22.11 2.74
CA ALA A 70 -4.23 -20.76 2.35
C ALA A 70 -4.90 -19.99 3.48
N LYS A 71 -5.72 -20.68 4.31
CA LYS A 71 -6.39 -20.08 5.47
C LYS A 71 -5.37 -19.59 6.50
N ARG A 72 -4.46 -20.46 6.95
CA ARG A 72 -3.44 -20.13 7.96
C ARG A 72 -2.51 -19.01 7.48
N PHE A 73 -2.11 -19.07 6.22
CA PHE A 73 -1.30 -18.01 5.63
C PHE A 73 -2.05 -16.67 5.62
N THR A 74 -3.31 -16.63 5.16
CA THR A 74 -4.12 -15.41 5.11
C THR A 74 -4.30 -14.78 6.50
N GLU A 75 -4.59 -15.60 7.51
CA GLU A 75 -4.71 -15.14 8.90
C GLU A 75 -3.41 -14.53 9.41
N ARG A 76 -2.28 -15.23 9.19
CA ARG A 76 -0.95 -14.76 9.60
C ARG A 76 -0.57 -13.47 8.88
N PHE A 77 -0.73 -13.44 7.56
CA PHE A 77 -0.40 -12.28 6.75
C PHE A 77 -1.24 -11.06 7.17
N LYS A 78 -2.55 -11.24 7.39
CA LYS A 78 -3.45 -10.17 7.85
C LYS A 78 -3.06 -9.67 9.24
N ALA A 79 -2.65 -10.55 10.15
CA ALA A 79 -2.24 -10.18 11.49
C ALA A 79 -0.95 -9.31 11.50
N GLU A 80 -0.03 -9.54 10.56
CA GLU A 80 1.24 -8.82 10.49
C GLU A 80 1.19 -7.59 9.56
N VAL A 81 0.45 -7.66 8.45
CA VAL A 81 0.41 -6.63 7.39
C VAL A 81 -0.84 -5.74 7.49
N GLY A 82 -1.88 -6.21 8.18
CA GLY A 82 -3.17 -5.51 8.30
C GLY A 82 -4.12 -5.76 7.13
N LEU A 83 -3.64 -6.32 6.01
CA LEU A 83 -4.40 -6.62 4.80
C LEU A 83 -4.33 -8.11 4.49
N THR A 84 -5.35 -8.63 3.80
CA THR A 84 -5.24 -9.97 3.21
C THR A 84 -4.23 -9.97 2.06
N PRO A 85 -3.60 -11.12 1.71
CA PRO A 85 -2.68 -11.19 0.58
C PRO A 85 -3.28 -10.67 -0.74
N LYS A 86 -4.56 -10.97 -0.99
CA LYS A 86 -5.27 -10.49 -2.18
C LYS A 86 -5.44 -8.97 -2.18
N GLN A 87 -5.84 -8.38 -1.05
CA GLN A 87 -5.97 -6.92 -0.90
C GLN A 87 -4.63 -6.23 -1.07
N TYR A 88 -3.57 -6.79 -0.49
CA TYR A 88 -2.21 -6.27 -0.64
C TYR A 88 -1.76 -6.25 -2.11
N CYS A 89 -1.95 -7.34 -2.85
CA CYS A 89 -1.63 -7.39 -4.28
C CYS A 89 -2.45 -6.38 -5.10
N ARG A 90 -3.74 -6.22 -4.80
CA ARG A 90 -4.59 -5.19 -5.45
C ARG A 90 -4.04 -3.79 -5.19
N LEU A 91 -3.68 -3.47 -3.95
CA LEU A 91 -3.09 -2.18 -3.58
C LEU A 91 -1.76 -1.95 -4.30
N GLN A 92 -0.88 -2.96 -4.41
CA GLN A 92 0.38 -2.85 -5.13
C GLN A 92 0.16 -2.57 -6.64
N ARG A 93 -0.83 -3.21 -7.28
CA ARG A 93 -1.18 -2.91 -8.67
C ARG A 93 -1.70 -1.47 -8.83
N PHE A 94 -2.56 -1.03 -7.91
CA PHE A 94 -3.06 0.34 -7.89
C PHE A 94 -1.92 1.36 -7.75
N GLN A 95 -0.98 1.14 -6.82
CA GLN A 95 0.17 2.03 -6.64
C GLN A 95 1.06 2.11 -7.89
N ARG A 96 1.25 0.99 -8.61
CA ARG A 96 1.96 0.99 -9.90
C ARG A 96 1.22 1.79 -10.97
N ALA A 97 -0.10 1.66 -11.03
CA ALA A 97 -0.92 2.43 -11.97
C ALA A 97 -0.86 3.94 -11.67
N VAL A 98 -0.88 4.32 -10.40
CA VAL A 98 -0.68 5.71 -9.98
C VAL A 98 0.70 6.21 -10.40
N ALA A 99 1.76 5.44 -10.17
CA ALA A 99 3.12 5.80 -10.58
C ALA A 99 3.23 5.96 -12.11
N ALA A 100 2.65 5.05 -12.88
CA ALA A 100 2.59 5.16 -14.34
C ALA A 100 1.84 6.42 -14.82
N ALA A 101 0.74 6.77 -14.15
CA ALA A 101 -0.01 7.99 -14.44
C ALA A 101 0.78 9.28 -14.19
N HIS A 102 1.78 9.24 -13.32
CA HIS A 102 2.67 10.38 -13.05
C HIS A 102 3.89 10.43 -13.98
N ALA A 103 4.28 9.31 -14.56
CA ALA A 103 5.46 9.24 -15.41
C ALA A 103 5.24 9.81 -16.81
N ASP A 104 4.02 9.74 -17.33
CA ASP A 104 3.69 10.17 -18.68
C ASP A 104 2.33 10.90 -18.75
N ASP A 105 2.30 12.02 -19.45
CA ASP A 105 1.08 12.81 -19.68
C ASP A 105 0.16 12.20 -20.76
N ALA A 106 0.71 11.37 -21.64
CA ALA A 106 -0.01 10.74 -22.75
C ALA A 106 -0.38 9.27 -22.48
N VAL A 107 -0.54 8.89 -21.21
CA VAL A 107 -0.80 7.51 -20.79
C VAL A 107 -2.06 6.93 -21.44
N ASP A 108 -1.91 5.81 -22.14
CA ASP A 108 -3.02 4.92 -22.47
C ASP A 108 -3.37 4.02 -21.28
N TRP A 109 -4.58 4.18 -20.76
CA TRP A 109 -5.04 3.43 -19.59
C TRP A 109 -5.21 1.92 -19.87
N SER A 110 -5.37 1.52 -21.14
CA SER A 110 -5.42 0.11 -21.52
C SER A 110 -4.04 -0.52 -21.37
N ASP A 111 -3.00 0.18 -21.81
CA ASP A 111 -1.61 -0.27 -21.67
C ASP A 111 -1.20 -0.30 -20.20
N VAL A 112 -1.57 0.71 -19.41
CA VAL A 112 -1.32 0.73 -17.96
C VAL A 112 -2.02 -0.44 -17.27
N ALA A 113 -3.28 -0.71 -17.59
CA ALA A 113 -4.01 -1.82 -17.01
C ALA A 113 -3.28 -3.15 -17.29
N LEU A 114 -2.88 -3.38 -18.52
CA LEU A 114 -2.16 -4.59 -18.93
C LEU A 114 -0.78 -4.68 -18.23
N ALA A 115 0.00 -3.61 -18.25
CA ALA A 115 1.33 -3.56 -17.61
C ALA A 115 1.27 -3.75 -16.09
N CYS A 116 0.18 -3.31 -15.45
CA CYS A 116 -0.05 -3.51 -14.02
C CYS A 116 -0.67 -4.89 -13.67
N GLY A 117 -0.92 -5.76 -14.66
CA GLY A 117 -1.43 -7.11 -14.45
C GLY A 117 -2.93 -7.19 -14.17
N TYR A 118 -3.70 -6.25 -14.68
CA TYR A 118 -5.16 -6.35 -14.69
C TYR A 118 -5.63 -7.23 -15.85
N PHE A 119 -6.73 -7.93 -15.65
CA PHE A 119 -7.29 -8.81 -16.65
C PHE A 119 -7.86 -8.02 -17.84
N ASP A 120 -8.52 -6.92 -17.55
CA ASP A 120 -9.10 -5.99 -18.52
C ASP A 120 -9.18 -4.57 -17.94
N GLN A 121 -9.55 -3.62 -18.80
CA GLN A 121 -9.69 -2.22 -18.42
C GLN A 121 -10.84 -1.98 -17.45
N ALA A 122 -11.93 -2.76 -17.52
CA ALA A 122 -13.07 -2.61 -16.61
C ALA A 122 -12.66 -2.97 -15.17
N HIS A 123 -11.93 -4.08 -15.00
CA HIS A 123 -11.37 -4.49 -13.71
C HIS A 123 -10.40 -3.42 -13.16
N PHE A 124 -9.55 -2.86 -14.03
CA PHE A 124 -8.67 -1.76 -13.67
C PHE A 124 -9.43 -0.53 -13.17
N ILE A 125 -10.43 -0.04 -13.94
CA ILE A 125 -11.24 1.13 -13.59
C ILE A 125 -11.97 0.91 -12.26
N HIS A 126 -12.51 -0.28 -12.04
CA HIS A 126 -13.19 -0.65 -10.80
C HIS A 126 -12.23 -0.58 -9.60
N ASP A 127 -11.06 -1.25 -9.68
CA ASP A 127 -10.07 -1.22 -8.60
C ASP A 127 -9.54 0.20 -8.36
N PHE A 128 -9.29 0.95 -9.42
CA PHE A 128 -8.80 2.32 -9.32
C PHE A 128 -9.81 3.23 -8.61
N HIS A 129 -11.10 3.11 -8.96
CA HIS A 129 -12.16 3.86 -8.30
C HIS A 129 -12.34 3.44 -6.84
N GLU A 130 -12.26 2.15 -6.54
CA GLU A 130 -12.37 1.64 -5.15
C GLU A 130 -11.29 2.22 -4.24
N PHE A 131 -10.04 2.36 -4.75
CA PHE A 131 -8.92 2.86 -3.95
C PHE A 131 -8.80 4.39 -3.91
N SER A 132 -9.16 5.08 -5.00
CA SER A 132 -8.96 6.54 -5.10
C SER A 132 -10.24 7.35 -4.97
N GLY A 133 -11.42 6.73 -5.09
CA GLY A 133 -12.70 7.43 -5.23
C GLY A 133 -12.89 8.12 -6.58
N LEU A 134 -11.94 8.00 -7.52
CA LEU A 134 -11.91 8.70 -8.79
C LEU A 134 -11.74 7.71 -9.96
N THR A 135 -12.21 8.09 -11.15
CA THR A 135 -11.82 7.39 -12.36
C THR A 135 -10.37 7.74 -12.73
N PRO A 136 -9.64 6.85 -13.45
CA PRO A 136 -8.27 7.13 -13.90
C PRO A 136 -8.13 8.47 -14.64
N GLY A 137 -9.09 8.79 -15.51
CA GLY A 137 -9.11 10.06 -16.23
C GLY A 137 -9.35 11.27 -15.33
N ALA A 138 -10.23 11.18 -14.33
CA ALA A 138 -10.46 12.23 -13.35
C ALA A 138 -9.22 12.43 -12.45
N TYR A 139 -8.61 11.35 -12.01
CA TYR A 139 -7.37 11.38 -11.26
C TYR A 139 -6.27 12.12 -12.02
N ARG A 140 -6.05 11.81 -13.29
CA ARG A 140 -5.04 12.46 -14.13
C ARG A 140 -5.25 13.97 -14.24
N ARG A 141 -6.51 14.42 -14.40
CA ARG A 141 -6.82 15.87 -14.48
C ARG A 141 -6.61 16.60 -13.17
N GLY A 142 -6.82 15.94 -12.04
CA GLY A 142 -6.72 16.53 -10.70
C GLY A 142 -5.40 16.29 -9.98
N ARG A 143 -4.44 15.58 -10.59
CA ARG A 143 -3.16 15.27 -9.96
C ARG A 143 -2.33 16.52 -9.69
N THR A 144 -1.56 16.47 -8.62
CA THR A 144 -0.56 17.48 -8.27
C THR A 144 0.85 16.96 -8.55
N VAL A 145 1.88 17.74 -8.24
CA VAL A 145 3.29 17.29 -8.29
C VAL A 145 3.60 16.15 -7.33
N PHE A 146 2.72 15.90 -6.36
CA PHE A 146 2.86 14.80 -5.40
C PHE A 146 2.03 13.59 -5.85
N PRO A 147 2.62 12.39 -6.07
CA PRO A 147 1.93 11.23 -6.62
C PRO A 147 0.72 10.74 -5.82
N ASN A 148 0.71 10.99 -4.50
CA ASN A 148 -0.34 10.52 -3.60
C ASN A 148 -1.30 11.63 -3.17
N HIS A 149 -1.24 12.80 -3.81
CA HIS A 149 -2.06 13.94 -3.47
C HIS A 149 -2.94 14.34 -4.66
N VAL A 150 -4.25 14.33 -4.47
CA VAL A 150 -5.24 14.79 -5.46
C VAL A 150 -6.07 15.86 -4.79
N THR A 151 -6.11 17.03 -5.40
CA THR A 151 -7.03 18.08 -4.95
C THR A 151 -8.45 17.66 -5.32
N PHE A 152 -9.29 17.41 -4.33
CA PHE A 152 -10.73 17.27 -4.56
C PHE A 152 -11.25 18.64 -4.99
N LEU A 153 -11.52 18.79 -6.28
CA LEU A 153 -12.32 19.91 -6.75
C LEU A 153 -13.72 19.70 -6.16
N GLN A 154 -14.09 20.50 -5.18
CA GLN A 154 -15.46 20.52 -4.69
C GLN A 154 -16.37 20.76 -5.89
N SER A 155 -17.28 19.83 -6.17
CA SER A 155 -18.37 20.11 -7.10
C SER A 155 -19.06 21.38 -6.62
N PRO A 156 -19.32 22.36 -7.49
CA PRO A 156 -20.13 23.49 -7.10
C PRO A 156 -21.47 22.96 -6.61
N ALA A 157 -21.83 23.30 -5.38
CA ALA A 157 -23.12 23.00 -4.81
C ALA A 157 -24.21 23.52 -5.76
N SER A 158 -25.06 22.62 -6.22
CA SER A 158 -26.29 22.95 -6.96
C SER A 158 -27.33 23.52 -6.02
#